data_beffddb511181ace202e54c85fd718dd
#
_entry.id   beffddb511181ace202e54c85fd718dd
#
_cell.length_a   1.000
_cell.length_b   1.000
_cell.length_c   1.000
_cell.angle_alpha   90.00
_cell.angle_beta   90.00
_cell.angle_gamma   90.00
#
_symmetry.space_group_name_H-M   'P 1'
#
loop_
_entity.id
_entity.type
_entity.pdbx_description
1 polymer ?
#
loop_
_entity_poly.entity_id
_entity_poly.type
_entity_poly.pdbx_seq_one_letter_code
_entity_poly.pdbx_strand_id
1 'polypeptide(L)'
;MSGDFSVLLSVYWKERPEYLEQAIESIYFNQTLKPKEIVLIEDGKLTDELYEVIKKLKNKIGDSIFKVISLEKNMGLGNALKIGVENCSYEYIARMDTDDIAYPERFEKQFLYLKENPDVDVLGSYMSEFLGNTDNIICIKDCPSNDIDMKRYMKLRDPVNHPSVILKKSSVLAAGNYQEIFLNEDSYLWGRMLAKGFKFKNILEPLIHFRVNDETYKRRGGWKYIKAEYELQRKFLEIG
;
A
#
# COMPACT_ATOMS: atom_id res chain seq x y z
N MET A 1 -8.06 -20.76 6.57
CA MET A 1 -8.13 -19.30 6.78
C MET A 1 -9.44 -18.81 6.26
N SER A 2 -10.21 -18.02 7.04
CA SER A 2 -11.27 -17.21 6.47
C SER A 2 -10.60 -16.21 5.52
N GLY A 3 -11.13 -16.07 4.31
CA GLY A 3 -10.62 -15.08 3.35
C GLY A 3 -11.04 -13.63 3.68
N ASP A 4 -11.25 -13.33 4.97
CA ASP A 4 -11.71 -12.02 5.44
C ASP A 4 -10.50 -11.10 5.62
N PHE A 5 -10.56 -9.92 5.01
CA PHE A 5 -9.48 -8.94 5.02
C PHE A 5 -10.01 -7.52 4.85
N SER A 6 -9.18 -6.57 5.30
CA SER A 6 -9.37 -5.14 5.07
C SER A 6 -8.53 -4.68 3.88
N VAL A 7 -9.03 -3.70 3.12
CA VAL A 7 -8.21 -2.92 2.21
C VAL A 7 -8.00 -1.54 2.82
N LEU A 8 -6.74 -1.10 2.90
CA LEU A 8 -6.35 0.19 3.47
C LEU A 8 -5.84 1.14 2.39
N LEU A 9 -6.46 2.31 2.29
CA LEU A 9 -6.06 3.41 1.43
C LEU A 9 -5.98 4.73 2.22
N SER A 10 -5.20 5.67 1.70
CA SER A 10 -5.17 7.05 2.19
C SER A 10 -5.30 8.01 1.03
N VAL A 11 -6.16 9.02 1.18
CA VAL A 11 -6.40 10.06 0.19
C VAL A 11 -6.13 11.44 0.80
N TYR A 12 -5.58 12.34 0.01
CA TYR A 12 -5.35 13.73 0.41
C TYR A 12 -5.80 14.69 -0.71
N TRP A 13 -5.85 15.98 -0.43
CA TRP A 13 -6.48 16.99 -1.29
C TRP A 13 -5.92 17.16 -2.72
N LYS A 14 -4.71 16.63 -3.01
CA LYS A 14 -4.13 16.66 -4.37
C LYS A 14 -4.52 15.46 -5.22
N GLU A 15 -5.21 14.48 -4.64
CA GLU A 15 -5.65 13.33 -5.42
C GLU A 15 -6.69 13.76 -6.46
N ARG A 16 -6.74 13.04 -7.56
CA ARG A 16 -7.71 13.24 -8.63
C ARG A 16 -8.96 12.38 -8.37
N PRO A 17 -10.16 12.98 -8.40
CA PRO A 17 -11.40 12.25 -8.15
C PRO A 17 -11.57 11.00 -9.01
N GLU A 18 -11.18 11.09 -10.29
CA GLU A 18 -11.26 9.98 -11.25
C GLU A 18 -10.33 8.82 -10.88
N TYR A 19 -9.15 9.12 -10.30
CA TYR A 19 -8.21 8.08 -9.89
C TYR A 19 -8.70 7.37 -8.65
N LEU A 20 -9.18 8.11 -7.66
CA LEU A 20 -9.80 7.54 -6.47
C LEU A 20 -10.98 6.63 -6.83
N GLU A 21 -11.85 7.05 -7.75
CA GLU A 21 -12.97 6.22 -8.21
C GLU A 21 -12.48 4.92 -8.86
N GLN A 22 -11.53 5.01 -9.79
CA GLN A 22 -10.93 3.84 -10.45
C GLN A 22 -10.26 2.88 -9.45
N ALA A 23 -9.51 3.43 -8.50
CA ALA A 23 -8.84 2.64 -7.46
C ALA A 23 -9.85 1.84 -6.63
N ILE A 24 -10.88 2.49 -6.09
CA ILE A 24 -11.91 1.83 -5.28
C ILE A 24 -12.72 0.82 -6.10
N GLU A 25 -13.07 1.15 -7.36
CA GLU A 25 -13.75 0.22 -8.25
C GLU A 25 -12.91 -1.04 -8.51
N SER A 26 -11.60 -0.87 -8.70
CA SER A 26 -10.67 -1.97 -8.97
C SER A 26 -10.50 -2.93 -7.79
N ILE A 27 -10.60 -2.45 -6.54
CA ILE A 27 -10.42 -3.28 -5.34
C ILE A 27 -11.71 -3.89 -4.81
N TYR A 28 -12.87 -3.49 -5.33
CA TYR A 28 -14.14 -4.00 -4.84
C TYR A 28 -15.00 -4.59 -5.94
N PHE A 29 -15.43 -3.76 -6.93
CA PHE A 29 -16.39 -4.25 -7.95
C PHE A 29 -15.73 -5.22 -8.93
N ASN A 30 -14.48 -4.97 -9.28
CA ASN A 30 -13.76 -5.72 -10.30
C ASN A 30 -12.93 -6.89 -9.74
N GLN A 31 -12.98 -7.18 -8.42
CA GLN A 31 -12.25 -8.28 -7.83
C GLN A 31 -13.02 -9.60 -7.85
N THR A 32 -12.31 -10.69 -8.15
CA THR A 32 -12.81 -12.08 -8.02
C THR A 32 -13.01 -12.46 -6.56
N LEU A 33 -12.10 -12.03 -5.65
CA LEU A 33 -12.23 -12.14 -4.20
C LEU A 33 -12.42 -10.75 -3.59
N LYS A 34 -13.59 -10.47 -3.02
CA LYS A 34 -13.90 -9.14 -2.47
C LYS A 34 -13.45 -8.98 -1.02
N PRO A 35 -12.94 -7.80 -0.63
CA PRO A 35 -12.68 -7.47 0.76
C PRO A 35 -13.97 -7.43 1.59
N LYS A 36 -13.83 -7.70 2.88
CA LYS A 36 -14.91 -7.53 3.85
C LYS A 36 -14.99 -6.12 4.43
N GLU A 37 -13.89 -5.37 4.29
CA GLU A 37 -13.78 -4.00 4.77
C GLU A 37 -12.86 -3.20 3.86
N ILE A 38 -13.22 -1.96 3.60
CA ILE A 38 -12.37 -0.94 2.99
C ILE A 38 -12.24 0.20 4.01
N VAL A 39 -11.02 0.51 4.40
CA VAL A 39 -10.70 1.64 5.29
C VAL A 39 -10.02 2.72 4.47
N LEU A 40 -10.70 3.84 4.27
CA LEU A 40 -10.17 5.02 3.59
C LEU A 40 -9.86 6.09 4.64
N ILE A 41 -8.59 6.52 4.70
CA ILE A 41 -8.17 7.63 5.55
C ILE A 41 -8.17 8.91 4.70
N GLU A 42 -9.00 9.88 5.08
CA GLU A 42 -8.94 11.25 4.55
C GLU A 42 -7.85 12.01 5.32
N ASP A 43 -6.68 12.17 4.70
CA ASP A 43 -5.53 12.84 5.32
C ASP A 43 -5.67 14.37 5.23
N GLY A 44 -6.50 14.91 6.10
CA GLY A 44 -6.92 16.32 6.17
C GLY A 44 -8.11 16.64 5.25
N LYS A 45 -8.44 17.93 5.17
CA LYS A 45 -9.55 18.40 4.35
C LYS A 45 -9.31 18.09 2.87
N LEU A 46 -10.29 17.49 2.22
CA LEU A 46 -10.30 17.18 0.79
C LEU A 46 -11.00 18.27 -0.03
N THR A 47 -11.00 18.12 -1.36
CA THR A 47 -11.82 18.94 -2.25
C THR A 47 -13.27 18.46 -2.26
N ASP A 48 -14.19 19.32 -2.67
CA ASP A 48 -15.62 18.97 -2.72
C ASP A 48 -15.88 17.82 -3.72
N GLU A 49 -15.13 17.77 -4.83
CA GLU A 49 -15.23 16.71 -5.83
C GLU A 49 -14.78 15.35 -5.28
N LEU A 50 -13.73 15.31 -4.45
CA LEU A 50 -13.29 14.07 -3.77
C LEU A 50 -14.36 13.61 -2.76
N TYR A 51 -14.96 14.53 -1.99
CA TYR A 51 -16.06 14.17 -1.09
C TYR A 51 -17.27 13.61 -1.83
N GLU A 52 -17.61 14.15 -3.00
CA GLU A 52 -18.70 13.62 -3.83
C GLU A 52 -18.43 12.20 -4.32
N VAL A 53 -17.21 11.95 -4.78
CA VAL A 53 -16.81 10.58 -5.20
C VAL A 53 -16.86 9.61 -4.01
N ILE A 54 -16.33 9.98 -2.86
CA ILE A 54 -16.36 9.14 -1.64
C ILE A 54 -17.80 8.83 -1.25
N LYS A 55 -18.67 9.84 -1.23
CA LYS A 55 -20.11 9.68 -0.93
C LYS A 55 -20.80 8.74 -1.92
N LYS A 56 -20.55 8.92 -3.21
CA LYS A 56 -21.08 8.06 -4.29
C LYS A 56 -20.66 6.60 -4.09
N LEU A 57 -19.37 6.35 -3.84
CA LEU A 57 -18.82 5.01 -3.62
C LEU A 57 -19.37 4.38 -2.35
N LYS A 58 -19.45 5.14 -1.27
CA LYS A 58 -20.02 4.71 0.00
C LYS A 58 -21.48 4.27 -0.13
N ASN A 59 -22.28 5.00 -0.89
CA ASN A 59 -23.66 4.63 -1.19
C ASN A 59 -23.76 3.34 -2.03
N LYS A 60 -22.82 3.09 -2.95
CA LYS A 60 -22.80 1.87 -3.78
C LYS A 60 -22.31 0.63 -3.02
N ILE A 61 -21.33 0.79 -2.13
CA ILE A 61 -20.65 -0.31 -1.42
C ILE A 61 -21.37 -0.63 -0.09
N GLY A 62 -21.85 0.39 0.59
CA GLY A 62 -22.52 0.30 1.90
C GLY A 62 -21.59 0.59 3.09
N ASP A 63 -22.14 1.21 4.13
CA ASP A 63 -21.43 1.66 5.34
C ASP A 63 -20.80 0.51 6.15
N SER A 64 -21.33 -0.70 6.02
CA SER A 64 -20.79 -1.88 6.71
C SER A 64 -19.46 -2.36 6.13
N ILE A 65 -19.15 -1.99 4.88
CA ILE A 65 -17.94 -2.40 4.17
C ILE A 65 -17.00 -1.21 3.98
N PHE A 66 -17.52 -0.05 3.58
CA PHE A 66 -16.72 1.13 3.27
C PHE A 66 -16.68 2.12 4.43
N LYS A 67 -15.60 2.06 5.20
CA LYS A 67 -15.34 2.89 6.38
C LYS A 67 -14.43 4.05 5.99
N VAL A 68 -14.86 5.26 6.30
CA VAL A 68 -14.09 6.49 6.05
C VAL A 68 -13.70 7.09 7.40
N ILE A 69 -12.43 7.49 7.54
CA ILE A 69 -11.88 8.11 8.75
C ILE A 69 -11.22 9.42 8.33
N SER A 70 -11.78 10.53 8.80
CA SER A 70 -11.30 11.87 8.47
C SER A 70 -10.33 12.38 9.53
N LEU A 71 -9.13 12.82 9.11
CA LEU A 71 -8.17 13.47 9.99
C LEU A 71 -8.38 14.99 9.95
N GLU A 72 -8.22 15.66 11.09
CA GLU A 72 -8.43 17.11 11.19
C GLU A 72 -7.49 17.92 10.28
N LYS A 73 -6.29 17.40 10.02
CA LYS A 73 -5.26 18.03 9.18
C LYS A 73 -4.46 16.98 8.44
N ASN A 74 -3.79 17.40 7.36
CA ASN A 74 -2.83 16.53 6.68
C ASN A 74 -1.66 16.20 7.62
N MET A 75 -1.48 14.91 7.91
CA MET A 75 -0.47 14.38 8.82
C MET A 75 0.63 13.61 8.09
N GLY A 76 0.52 13.45 6.77
CA GLY A 76 1.43 12.65 5.95
C GLY A 76 1.06 11.17 5.89
N LEU A 77 1.53 10.51 4.82
CA LEU A 77 1.14 9.13 4.48
C LEU A 77 1.45 8.14 5.62
N GLY A 78 2.61 8.25 6.25
CA GLY A 78 3.02 7.37 7.35
C GLY A 78 2.05 7.42 8.54
N ASN A 79 1.63 8.62 8.96
CA ASN A 79 0.67 8.80 10.05
C ASN A 79 -0.74 8.35 9.64
N ALA A 80 -1.18 8.65 8.41
CA ALA A 80 -2.46 8.20 7.90
C ALA A 80 -2.54 6.67 7.86
N LEU A 81 -1.51 5.99 7.34
CA LEU A 81 -1.45 4.53 7.31
C LEU A 81 -1.35 3.92 8.71
N LYS A 82 -0.64 4.56 9.65
CA LYS A 82 -0.60 4.13 11.05
C LYS A 82 -2.00 4.06 11.66
N ILE A 83 -2.76 5.15 11.52
CA ILE A 83 -4.15 5.23 12.00
C ILE A 83 -5.01 4.20 11.27
N GLY A 84 -4.81 4.04 9.96
CA GLY A 84 -5.52 3.07 9.15
C GLY A 84 -5.31 1.63 9.61
N VAL A 85 -4.07 1.20 9.85
CA VAL A 85 -3.76 -0.14 10.38
C VAL A 85 -4.46 -0.40 11.71
N GLU A 86 -4.44 0.57 12.62
CA GLU A 86 -5.09 0.45 13.95
C GLU A 86 -6.62 0.26 13.80
N ASN A 87 -7.23 0.88 12.78
CA ASN A 87 -8.67 0.87 12.54
C ASN A 87 -9.17 -0.23 11.61
N CYS A 88 -8.30 -0.97 10.91
CA CYS A 88 -8.68 -2.17 10.18
C CYS A 88 -9.14 -3.26 11.15
N SER A 89 -10.24 -3.94 10.81
CA SER A 89 -10.86 -4.95 11.69
C SER A 89 -10.24 -6.34 11.52
N TYR A 90 -9.63 -6.62 10.36
CA TYR A 90 -9.14 -7.95 10.02
C TYR A 90 -7.63 -8.09 10.17
N GLU A 91 -7.17 -9.34 10.37
CA GLU A 91 -5.75 -9.66 10.52
C GLU A 91 -4.95 -9.40 9.25
N TYR A 92 -5.56 -9.62 8.08
CA TYR A 92 -4.90 -9.33 6.82
C TYR A 92 -5.35 -7.97 6.29
N ILE A 93 -4.37 -7.12 5.98
CA ILE A 93 -4.57 -5.78 5.44
C ILE A 93 -3.91 -5.71 4.06
N ALA A 94 -4.71 -5.58 3.01
CA ALA A 94 -4.21 -5.25 1.68
C ALA A 94 -4.03 -3.73 1.57
N ARG A 95 -2.85 -3.28 1.21
CA ARG A 95 -2.56 -1.86 1.00
C ARG A 95 -2.71 -1.50 -0.48
N MET A 96 -3.17 -0.30 -0.79
CA MET A 96 -3.19 0.24 -2.14
C MET A 96 -3.14 1.76 -2.14
N ASP A 97 -2.52 2.36 -3.17
CA ASP A 97 -2.59 3.80 -3.44
C ASP A 97 -3.91 4.17 -4.14
N THR A 98 -4.35 5.40 -3.97
CA THR A 98 -5.61 5.90 -4.51
C THR A 98 -5.53 6.32 -5.98
N ASP A 99 -4.34 6.28 -6.58
CA ASP A 99 -4.09 6.55 -7.99
C ASP A 99 -3.75 5.29 -8.82
N ASP A 100 -3.66 4.11 -8.15
CA ASP A 100 -3.34 2.82 -8.78
C ASP A 100 -4.60 2.01 -9.11
N ILE A 101 -4.43 0.93 -9.90
CA ILE A 101 -5.52 0.02 -10.29
C ILE A 101 -5.09 -1.42 -10.01
N ALA A 102 -5.89 -2.16 -9.23
CA ALA A 102 -5.65 -3.57 -8.97
C ALA A 102 -6.06 -4.45 -10.16
N TYR A 103 -5.27 -5.49 -10.45
CA TYR A 103 -5.71 -6.55 -11.35
C TYR A 103 -6.89 -7.33 -10.75
N PRO A 104 -7.84 -7.82 -11.55
CA PRO A 104 -9.06 -8.46 -11.05
C PRO A 104 -8.82 -9.67 -10.14
N GLU A 105 -7.77 -10.44 -10.37
CA GLU A 105 -7.43 -11.65 -9.60
C GLU A 105 -6.44 -11.38 -8.45
N ARG A 106 -6.12 -10.11 -8.17
CA ARG A 106 -5.09 -9.75 -7.17
C ARG A 106 -5.31 -10.46 -5.85
N PHE A 107 -6.45 -10.23 -5.23
CA PHE A 107 -6.68 -10.74 -3.88
C PHE A 107 -6.84 -12.25 -3.85
N GLU A 108 -7.47 -12.84 -4.85
CA GLU A 108 -7.61 -14.30 -4.96
C GLU A 108 -6.24 -14.98 -5.00
N LYS A 109 -5.33 -14.53 -5.87
CA LYS A 109 -3.97 -15.07 -5.99
C LYS A 109 -3.15 -14.87 -4.72
N GLN A 110 -3.22 -13.69 -4.12
CA GLN A 110 -2.49 -13.40 -2.88
C GLN A 110 -3.01 -14.24 -1.70
N PHE A 111 -4.33 -14.43 -1.56
CA PHE A 111 -4.90 -15.26 -0.49
C PHE A 111 -4.69 -16.75 -0.71
N LEU A 112 -4.67 -17.24 -1.94
CA LEU A 112 -4.27 -18.62 -2.26
C LEU A 112 -2.82 -18.86 -1.79
N TYR A 113 -1.91 -17.94 -2.12
CA TYR A 113 -0.51 -18.03 -1.67
C TYR A 113 -0.38 -18.03 -0.14
N LEU A 114 -1.05 -17.10 0.55
CA LEU A 114 -1.01 -17.00 2.02
C LEU A 114 -1.63 -18.22 2.71
N LYS A 115 -2.60 -18.89 2.10
CA LYS A 115 -3.19 -20.13 2.61
C LYS A 115 -2.18 -21.27 2.62
N GLU A 116 -1.33 -21.35 1.59
CA GLU A 116 -0.26 -22.35 1.48
C GLU A 116 0.97 -21.97 2.30
N ASN A 117 1.16 -20.67 2.58
CA ASN A 117 2.32 -20.13 3.30
C ASN A 117 1.86 -19.25 4.49
N PRO A 118 1.27 -19.86 5.54
CA PRO A 118 0.63 -19.12 6.65
C PRO A 118 1.63 -18.39 7.55
N ASP A 119 2.91 -18.64 7.42
CA ASP A 119 4.01 -18.01 8.15
C ASP A 119 4.51 -16.70 7.51
N VAL A 120 4.03 -16.35 6.31
CA VAL A 120 4.36 -15.09 5.63
C VAL A 120 3.66 -13.92 6.32
N ASP A 121 4.43 -12.87 6.66
CA ASP A 121 3.94 -11.66 7.32
C ASP A 121 3.64 -10.53 6.34
N VAL A 122 4.42 -10.45 5.25
CA VAL A 122 4.28 -9.47 4.18
C VAL A 122 4.35 -10.18 2.83
N LEU A 123 3.28 -10.08 2.05
CA LEU A 123 3.21 -10.62 0.69
C LEU A 123 3.01 -9.51 -0.32
N GLY A 124 4.04 -9.22 -1.11
CA GLY A 124 3.98 -8.28 -2.23
C GLY A 124 3.75 -8.97 -3.58
N SER A 125 3.82 -8.18 -4.64
CA SER A 125 3.85 -8.66 -6.02
C SER A 125 4.64 -7.71 -6.91
N TYR A 126 4.89 -8.12 -8.15
CA TYR A 126 5.32 -7.20 -9.19
C TYR A 126 4.23 -6.15 -9.47
N MET A 127 4.61 -5.07 -10.14
CA MET A 127 3.69 -4.05 -10.63
C MET A 127 3.95 -3.78 -12.11
N SER A 128 2.91 -3.46 -12.86
CA SER A 128 3.05 -2.90 -14.21
C SER A 128 2.92 -1.38 -14.15
N GLU A 129 3.97 -0.68 -14.49
CA GLU A 129 3.94 0.79 -14.62
C GLU A 129 3.22 1.15 -15.92
N PHE A 130 2.23 2.04 -15.86
CA PHE A 130 1.45 2.48 -17.03
C PHE A 130 1.33 3.99 -17.12
N LEU A 131 1.18 4.49 -18.33
CA LEU A 131 1.01 5.91 -18.64
C LEU A 131 -0.35 6.14 -19.31
N GLY A 132 -1.19 6.93 -18.66
CA GLY A 132 -2.53 7.29 -19.17
C GLY A 132 -3.54 6.15 -19.04
N ASN A 133 -3.46 5.13 -19.91
CA ASN A 133 -4.35 3.96 -19.92
C ASN A 133 -3.59 2.68 -19.51
N THR A 134 -4.26 1.76 -18.83
CA THR A 134 -3.71 0.46 -18.38
C THR A 134 -3.23 -0.43 -19.54
N ASP A 135 -3.67 -0.20 -20.76
CA ASP A 135 -3.17 -0.89 -21.97
C ASP A 135 -1.76 -0.42 -22.37
N ASN A 136 -1.34 0.75 -21.90
CA ASN A 136 -0.02 1.33 -22.20
C ASN A 136 0.97 1.04 -21.07
N ILE A 137 1.37 -0.24 -20.95
CA ILE A 137 2.39 -0.67 -19.99
C ILE A 137 3.77 -0.28 -20.51
N ILE A 138 4.52 0.47 -19.71
CA ILE A 138 5.87 0.94 -20.06
C ILE A 138 6.98 0.14 -19.38
N CYS A 139 6.69 -0.47 -18.23
CA CYS A 139 7.66 -1.26 -17.46
C CYS A 139 6.97 -2.25 -16.54
N ILE A 140 7.65 -3.38 -16.27
CA ILE A 140 7.31 -4.26 -15.16
C ILE A 140 8.33 -4.03 -14.06
N LYS A 141 7.88 -3.58 -12.90
CA LYS A 141 8.71 -3.42 -11.72
C LYS A 141 8.69 -4.70 -10.92
N ASP A 142 9.81 -5.41 -10.97
CA ASP A 142 10.05 -6.65 -10.25
C ASP A 142 10.50 -6.42 -8.81
N CYS A 143 10.53 -7.49 -8.03
CA CYS A 143 10.99 -7.55 -6.65
C CYS A 143 11.70 -8.89 -6.40
N PRO A 144 12.59 -8.99 -5.41
CA PRO A 144 13.25 -10.25 -5.08
C PRO A 144 12.24 -11.31 -4.59
N SER A 145 12.53 -12.59 -4.84
CA SER A 145 11.60 -13.70 -4.57
C SER A 145 11.80 -14.38 -3.21
N ASN A 146 12.96 -14.26 -2.60
CA ASN A 146 13.31 -15.00 -1.38
C ASN A 146 13.87 -14.11 -0.26
N ASP A 147 13.79 -14.59 1.01
CA ASP A 147 14.12 -13.82 2.22
C ASP A 147 15.57 -13.34 2.29
N ILE A 148 16.52 -14.12 1.74
CA ILE A 148 17.94 -13.76 1.74
C ILE A 148 18.17 -12.59 0.79
N ASP A 149 17.56 -12.64 -0.37
CA ASP A 149 17.65 -11.58 -1.35
C ASP A 149 16.94 -10.30 -0.84
N MET A 150 15.82 -10.43 -0.12
CA MET A 150 15.09 -9.30 0.45
C MET A 150 15.91 -8.50 1.45
N LYS A 151 16.60 -9.17 2.40
CA LYS A 151 17.49 -8.49 3.35
C LYS A 151 18.66 -7.79 2.67
N ARG A 152 19.20 -8.40 1.62
CA ARG A 152 20.28 -7.78 0.83
C ARG A 152 19.76 -6.63 -0.01
N TYR A 153 18.59 -6.81 -0.60
CA TYR A 153 17.92 -5.83 -1.46
C TYR A 153 17.50 -4.58 -0.69
N MET A 154 17.00 -4.75 0.56
CA MET A 154 16.61 -3.67 1.46
C MET A 154 17.74 -2.66 1.75
N LYS A 155 19.00 -3.05 1.60
CA LYS A 155 20.13 -2.12 1.74
C LYS A 155 20.21 -1.10 0.60
N LEU A 156 19.52 -1.33 -0.51
CA LEU A 156 19.58 -0.51 -1.72
C LEU A 156 18.20 -0.05 -2.20
N ARG A 157 17.16 -0.87 -1.97
CA ARG A 157 15.79 -0.65 -2.47
C ARG A 157 14.79 -1.40 -1.60
N ASP A 158 13.53 -1.01 -1.68
CA ASP A 158 12.45 -1.74 -1.02
C ASP A 158 12.29 -3.15 -1.58
N PRO A 159 12.20 -4.17 -0.70
CA PRO A 159 12.09 -5.56 -1.10
C PRO A 159 10.71 -5.95 -1.62
N VAL A 160 9.72 -5.10 -1.42
CA VAL A 160 8.33 -5.25 -1.86
C VAL A 160 7.81 -3.93 -2.45
N ASN A 161 6.91 -4.01 -3.40
CA ASN A 161 6.22 -2.84 -3.93
C ASN A 161 5.07 -2.47 -2.99
N HIS A 162 5.17 -1.35 -2.30
CA HIS A 162 4.23 -0.93 -1.25
C HIS A 162 2.74 -0.99 -1.65
N PRO A 163 2.28 -0.52 -2.84
CA PRO A 163 0.87 -0.61 -3.21
C PRO A 163 0.36 -2.03 -3.45
N SER A 164 1.26 -3.02 -3.55
CA SER A 164 0.89 -4.40 -3.84
C SER A 164 0.77 -5.30 -2.60
N VAL A 165 1.16 -4.82 -1.41
CA VAL A 165 1.33 -5.70 -0.26
C VAL A 165 0.01 -6.13 0.40
N ILE A 166 0.00 -7.37 0.91
CA ILE A 166 -0.88 -7.81 1.99
C ILE A 166 -0.01 -8.00 3.24
N LEU A 167 -0.46 -7.41 4.34
CA LEU A 167 0.24 -7.35 5.62
C LEU A 167 -0.53 -8.13 6.69
N LYS A 168 0.16 -8.83 7.58
CA LYS A 168 -0.43 -9.25 8.87
C LYS A 168 -0.45 -8.05 9.81
N LYS A 169 -1.63 -7.66 10.28
CA LYS A 169 -1.83 -6.57 11.22
C LYS A 169 -1.01 -6.74 12.49
N SER A 170 -1.05 -7.94 13.09
CA SER A 170 -0.30 -8.27 14.29
C SER A 170 1.21 -8.07 14.12
N SER A 171 1.78 -8.47 12.97
CA SER A 171 3.21 -8.32 12.65
C SER A 171 3.61 -6.85 12.46
N VAL A 172 2.76 -6.06 11.77
CA VAL A 172 2.98 -4.61 11.60
C VAL A 172 2.96 -3.89 12.96
N LEU A 173 1.98 -4.20 13.82
CA LEU A 173 1.90 -3.62 15.17
C LEU A 173 3.09 -4.02 16.04
N ALA A 174 3.51 -5.29 16.00
CA ALA A 174 4.68 -5.78 16.72
C ALA A 174 6.00 -5.15 16.23
N ALA A 175 6.05 -4.73 14.96
CA ALA A 175 7.17 -3.95 14.42
C ALA A 175 7.13 -2.46 14.80
N GLY A 176 6.08 -1.99 15.47
CA GLY A 176 5.89 -0.61 15.90
C GLY A 176 5.12 0.25 14.90
N ASN A 177 4.32 -0.38 14.02
CA ASN A 177 3.43 0.24 13.04
C ASN A 177 4.16 1.18 12.07
N TYR A 178 3.44 1.85 11.15
CA TYR A 178 4.00 2.93 10.35
C TYR A 178 4.50 4.08 11.23
N GLN A 179 5.57 4.71 10.82
CA GLN A 179 6.12 5.91 11.47
C GLN A 179 6.40 6.95 10.40
N GLU A 180 6.16 8.21 10.74
CA GLU A 180 6.41 9.31 9.80
C GLU A 180 7.91 9.46 9.57
N ILE A 181 8.32 9.15 8.36
CA ILE A 181 9.62 9.49 7.78
C ILE A 181 9.35 10.00 6.39
N PHE A 182 9.81 11.20 6.10
CA PHE A 182 9.54 11.84 4.82
C PHE A 182 9.96 10.97 3.64
N LEU A 183 9.02 10.58 2.79
CA LEU A 183 9.17 9.73 1.59
C LEU A 183 9.62 8.27 1.83
N ASN A 184 9.77 7.81 3.06
CA ASN A 184 10.36 6.51 3.39
C ASN A 184 9.62 5.80 4.55
N GLU A 185 8.34 6.08 4.76
CA GLU A 185 7.51 5.48 5.81
C GLU A 185 7.40 3.95 5.66
N ASP A 186 7.33 3.49 4.42
CA ASP A 186 7.29 2.08 4.04
C ASP A 186 8.66 1.41 4.18
N SER A 187 9.70 1.98 3.60
CA SER A 187 11.08 1.49 3.72
C SER A 187 11.49 1.32 5.18
N TYR A 188 11.13 2.28 6.03
CA TYR A 188 11.44 2.19 7.46
C TYR A 188 10.64 1.11 8.18
N LEU A 189 9.40 0.88 7.79
CA LEU A 189 8.62 -0.25 8.30
C LEU A 189 9.25 -1.58 7.89
N TRP A 190 9.62 -1.73 6.60
CA TRP A 190 10.25 -2.95 6.10
C TRP A 190 11.56 -3.27 6.80
N GLY A 191 12.42 -2.28 7.00
CA GLY A 191 13.68 -2.46 7.74
C GLY A 191 13.45 -2.98 9.16
N ARG A 192 12.52 -2.39 9.91
CA ARG A 192 12.16 -2.83 11.27
C ARG A 192 11.54 -4.23 11.31
N MET A 193 10.70 -4.56 10.34
CA MET A 193 10.11 -5.91 10.23
C MET A 193 11.17 -6.96 9.91
N LEU A 194 12.03 -6.70 8.93
CA LEU A 194 13.11 -7.63 8.55
C LEU A 194 14.15 -7.81 9.65
N ALA A 195 14.50 -6.76 10.41
CA ALA A 195 15.39 -6.86 11.57
C ALA A 195 14.79 -7.74 12.68
N LYS A 196 13.47 -7.71 12.87
CA LYS A 196 12.75 -8.58 13.82
C LYS A 196 12.51 -10.00 13.31
N GLY A 197 12.91 -10.34 12.09
CA GLY A 197 12.79 -11.67 11.51
C GLY A 197 11.42 -12.00 10.90
N PHE A 198 10.57 -11.01 10.64
CA PHE A 198 9.33 -11.22 9.92
C PHE A 198 9.58 -11.68 8.48
N LYS A 199 8.69 -12.52 7.96
CA LYS A 199 8.84 -13.20 6.68
C LYS A 199 8.17 -12.43 5.55
N PHE A 200 8.96 -12.14 4.52
CA PHE A 200 8.52 -11.43 3.31
C PHE A 200 8.53 -12.37 2.11
N LYS A 201 7.55 -12.24 1.24
CA LYS A 201 7.49 -12.94 -0.06
C LYS A 201 6.91 -12.02 -1.13
N ASN A 202 7.18 -12.35 -2.39
CA ASN A 202 6.56 -11.71 -3.54
C ASN A 202 6.00 -12.76 -4.49
N ILE A 203 4.81 -12.49 -5.03
CA ILE A 203 4.28 -13.17 -6.21
C ILE A 203 4.98 -12.57 -7.44
N LEU A 204 5.54 -13.44 -8.29
CA LEU A 204 6.39 -13.03 -9.40
C LEU A 204 5.59 -12.69 -10.67
N GLU A 205 4.45 -12.04 -10.47
CA GLU A 205 3.60 -11.51 -11.53
C GLU A 205 3.00 -10.17 -11.12
N PRO A 206 2.69 -9.27 -12.07
CA PRO A 206 2.05 -8.00 -11.76
C PRO A 206 0.62 -8.22 -11.25
N LEU A 207 0.31 -7.64 -10.08
CA LEU A 207 -1.04 -7.62 -9.51
C LEU A 207 -1.56 -6.19 -9.27
N ILE A 208 -0.75 -5.18 -9.61
CA ILE A 208 -1.09 -3.76 -9.59
C ILE A 208 -0.64 -3.11 -10.88
N HIS A 209 -1.51 -2.31 -11.47
CA HIS A 209 -1.15 -1.27 -12.41
C HIS A 209 -0.76 -0.01 -11.64
N PHE A 210 0.52 0.32 -11.62
CA PHE A 210 1.07 1.49 -10.96
C PHE A 210 1.07 2.67 -11.93
N ARG A 211 0.35 3.73 -11.57
CA ARG A 211 0.24 4.92 -12.41
C ARG A 211 1.48 5.78 -12.31
N VAL A 212 2.09 6.06 -13.47
CA VAL A 212 3.22 6.98 -13.55
C VAL A 212 2.86 8.24 -14.33
N ASN A 213 3.46 9.34 -13.91
CA ASN A 213 3.41 10.63 -14.56
C ASN A 213 4.72 11.38 -14.35
N ASP A 214 4.87 12.55 -14.94
CA ASP A 214 6.09 13.37 -14.81
C ASP A 214 6.43 13.72 -13.36
N GLU A 215 5.43 13.86 -12.49
CA GLU A 215 5.63 14.15 -11.07
C GLU A 215 6.16 12.95 -10.30
N THR A 216 5.81 11.73 -10.70
CA THR A 216 6.32 10.50 -10.09
C THR A 216 7.84 10.42 -10.18
N TYR A 217 8.41 10.79 -11.32
CA TYR A 217 9.86 10.81 -11.52
C TYR A 217 10.52 12.01 -10.83
N LYS A 218 9.90 13.19 -10.85
CA LYS A 218 10.43 14.39 -10.18
C LYS A 218 10.54 14.25 -8.67
N ARG A 219 9.61 13.54 -8.02
CA ARG A 219 9.63 13.29 -6.57
C ARG A 219 10.82 12.46 -6.11
N ARG A 220 11.38 11.61 -6.98
CA ARG A 220 12.52 10.71 -6.70
C ARG A 220 13.88 11.36 -7.01
N GLY A 221 13.96 12.70 -7.04
CA GLY A 221 15.19 13.43 -7.33
C GLY A 221 15.37 14.69 -6.48
N GLY A 222 16.61 15.24 -6.52
CA GLY A 222 16.95 16.50 -5.85
C GLY A 222 17.37 16.36 -4.39
N TRP A 223 17.79 17.49 -3.79
CA TRP A 223 18.36 17.53 -2.43
C TRP A 223 17.40 17.02 -1.33
N LYS A 224 16.09 17.20 -1.51
CA LYS A 224 15.09 16.72 -0.54
C LYS A 224 15.06 15.20 -0.48
N TYR A 225 15.16 14.55 -1.64
CA TYR A 225 15.21 13.08 -1.73
C TYR A 225 16.51 12.54 -1.11
N ILE A 226 17.67 13.13 -1.44
CA ILE A 226 18.97 12.73 -0.85
C ILE A 226 18.94 12.84 0.68
N LYS A 227 18.35 13.92 1.22
CA LYS A 227 18.21 14.10 2.66
C LYS A 227 17.31 13.04 3.30
N ALA A 228 16.20 12.67 2.64
CA ALA A 228 15.30 11.63 3.11
C ALA A 228 16.01 10.26 3.14
N GLU A 229 16.76 9.91 2.09
CA GLU A 229 17.57 8.69 2.03
C GLU A 229 18.63 8.65 3.13
N TYR A 230 19.33 9.77 3.36
CA TYR A 230 20.32 9.85 4.45
C TYR A 230 19.67 9.64 5.82
N GLU A 231 18.50 10.23 6.06
CA GLU A 231 17.76 10.06 7.31
C GLU A 231 17.32 8.60 7.49
N LEU A 232 16.83 7.95 6.44
CA LEU A 232 16.48 6.53 6.45
C LEU A 232 17.70 5.66 6.79
N GLN A 233 18.85 5.88 6.14
CA GLN A 233 20.06 5.11 6.42
C GLN A 233 20.53 5.29 7.87
N ARG A 234 20.46 6.52 8.41
CA ARG A 234 20.75 6.76 9.82
C ARG A 234 19.82 5.98 10.75
N LYS A 235 18.52 5.92 10.40
CA LYS A 235 17.53 5.15 11.14
C LYS A 235 17.80 3.64 11.07
N PHE A 236 18.28 3.13 9.96
CA PHE A 236 18.68 1.72 9.86
C PHE A 236 19.87 1.37 10.74
N LEU A 237 20.83 2.27 10.94
CA LEU A 237 21.93 2.08 11.90
C LEU A 237 21.46 2.00 13.36
N GLU A 238 20.31 2.60 13.69
CA GLU A 238 19.71 2.52 15.04
C GLU A 238 18.99 1.17 15.27
N ILE A 239 18.62 0.46 14.19
CA ILE A 239 17.91 -0.83 14.28
C ILE A 239 18.88 -2.02 14.36
N GLY A 240 20.12 -1.89 13.86
CA GLY A 240 21.17 -2.94 13.80
C GLY A 240 21.17 -3.58 12.42
#